data_d6cfac7207c056ad1fdedf85d633f2d9
#
_entry.id   d6cfac7207c056ad1fdedf85d633f2d9
#
_cell.length_a   1.000
_cell.length_b   1.000
_cell.length_c   1.000
_cell.angle_alpha   90.00
_cell.angle_beta   90.00
_cell.angle_gamma   90.00
#
_symmetry.space_group_name_H-M   'P 1'
#
loop_
_entity.id
_entity.type
_entity.pdbx_description
1 polymer ?
#
loop_
_entity_poly.entity_id
_entity_poly.type
_entity_poly.pdbx_seq_one_letter_code
_entity_poly.pdbx_strand_id
1 'polypeptide(L)'
;MKIYLASSNKHKKREMSEIFPEHQIVTPADEGIAFDPEETGETFLANSLIKARALHLITGQPVIADDSGISVDALGGVPGVWSSRYAGPQFHRGRPDGEKIAQEEQNAMLIGELNEAIASGRLDLAAGKKQGLYRNGLRSAHYTCAMVLLTGVNEYAAAVQTMEGTLLGDVKEARGEGGFGYDPIFFLPQYGRTAAELSADEKNAISHRGKAARMIRAMVGGL
;
A
#
# COMPACT_ATOMS: atom_id res chain seq x y z
N MET A 1 6.59 -2.28 25.06
CA MET A 1 6.88 -0.83 24.99
C MET A 1 5.79 -0.10 24.22
N LYS A 2 5.75 1.25 24.26
CA LYS A 2 4.88 2.09 23.44
C LYS A 2 5.55 2.37 22.10
N ILE A 3 4.85 2.15 20.98
CA ILE A 3 5.32 2.44 19.63
C ILE A 3 4.25 3.29 18.95
N TYR A 4 4.64 4.42 18.38
CA TYR A 4 3.72 5.23 17.58
C TYR A 4 3.59 4.69 16.16
N LEU A 5 2.37 4.68 15.64
CA LEU A 5 2.09 4.43 14.24
C LEU A 5 1.82 5.76 13.55
N ALA A 6 2.68 6.13 12.59
CA ALA A 6 2.55 7.36 11.82
C ALA A 6 1.44 7.26 10.76
N SER A 7 0.21 7.09 11.21
CA SER A 7 -0.97 6.95 10.36
C SER A 7 -2.24 7.30 11.13
N SER A 8 -3.22 7.90 10.44
CA SER A 8 -4.60 8.08 10.91
C SER A 8 -5.53 6.92 10.52
N ASN A 9 -5.03 5.94 9.74
CA ASN A 9 -5.83 4.84 9.22
C ASN A 9 -6.08 3.77 10.30
N LYS A 10 -7.35 3.61 10.71
CA LYS A 10 -7.76 2.65 11.73
C LYS A 10 -7.50 1.19 11.35
N HIS A 11 -7.56 0.85 10.06
CA HIS A 11 -7.25 -0.50 9.58
C HIS A 11 -5.77 -0.81 9.79
N LYS A 12 -4.87 0.12 9.44
CA LYS A 12 -3.43 -0.04 9.69
C LYS A 12 -3.13 -0.21 11.19
N LYS A 13 -3.80 0.57 12.06
CA LYS A 13 -3.62 0.43 13.51
C LYS A 13 -3.98 -0.95 13.99
N ARG A 14 -5.14 -1.50 13.55
CA ARG A 14 -5.57 -2.85 13.92
C ARG A 14 -4.55 -3.90 13.46
N GLU A 15 -4.16 -3.87 12.17
CA GLU A 15 -3.18 -4.80 11.61
C GLU A 15 -1.85 -4.77 12.39
N MET A 16 -1.34 -3.57 12.74
CA MET A 16 -0.11 -3.44 13.52
C MET A 16 -0.26 -3.97 14.94
N SER A 17 -1.40 -3.72 15.59
CA SER A 17 -1.64 -4.23 16.95
C SER A 17 -1.73 -5.77 16.98
N GLU A 18 -2.24 -6.40 15.94
CA GLU A 18 -2.28 -7.85 15.79
C GLU A 18 -0.87 -8.46 15.55
N ILE A 19 -0.03 -7.76 14.77
CA ILE A 19 1.33 -8.26 14.43
C ILE A 19 2.34 -8.01 15.56
N PHE A 20 2.17 -6.92 16.34
CA PHE A 20 3.03 -6.55 17.46
C PHE A 20 2.27 -6.62 18.80
N PRO A 21 1.73 -7.78 19.21
CA PRO A 21 0.86 -7.90 20.39
C PRO A 21 1.59 -7.59 21.71
N GLU A 22 2.92 -7.68 21.73
CA GLU A 22 3.77 -7.37 22.88
C GLU A 22 4.01 -5.88 23.07
N HIS A 23 3.54 -5.03 22.10
CA HIS A 23 3.72 -3.58 22.14
C HIS A 23 2.39 -2.86 22.12
N GLN A 24 2.34 -1.70 22.75
CA GLN A 24 1.21 -0.78 22.66
C GLN A 24 1.35 0.08 21.40
N ILE A 25 0.51 -0.16 20.39
CA ILE A 25 0.47 0.64 19.17
C ILE A 25 -0.46 1.85 19.38
N VAL A 26 0.10 3.05 19.27
CA VAL A 26 -0.60 4.34 19.50
C VAL A 26 -0.50 5.19 18.25
N THR A 27 -1.60 5.82 17.84
CA THR A 27 -1.60 6.80 16.74
C THR A 27 -1.52 8.23 17.28
N PRO A 28 -1.09 9.22 16.48
CA PRO A 28 -1.14 10.64 16.88
C PRO A 28 -2.52 11.06 17.37
N ALA A 29 -3.59 10.59 16.71
CA ALA A 29 -4.96 10.91 17.07
C ALA A 29 -5.37 10.40 18.46
N ASP A 30 -4.83 9.27 18.93
CA ASP A 30 -5.11 8.74 20.27
C ASP A 30 -4.63 9.67 21.38
N GLU A 31 -3.69 10.56 21.09
CA GLU A 31 -3.08 11.50 22.04
C GLU A 31 -3.30 12.96 21.67
N GLY A 32 -4.19 13.23 20.72
CA GLY A 32 -4.52 14.61 20.32
C GLY A 32 -3.39 15.33 19.59
N ILE A 33 -2.42 14.59 19.03
CA ILE A 33 -1.32 15.15 18.25
C ILE A 33 -1.80 15.45 16.82
N ALA A 34 -1.70 16.70 16.38
CA ALA A 34 -1.91 17.06 14.99
C ALA A 34 -0.74 16.54 14.16
N PHE A 35 -1.03 15.67 13.17
CA PHE A 35 -0.01 15.02 12.37
C PHE A 35 -0.50 14.80 10.94
N ASP A 36 0.06 15.56 10.02
CA ASP A 36 -0.20 15.49 8.58
C ASP A 36 1.04 15.95 7.81
N PRO A 37 2.14 15.18 7.83
CA PRO A 37 3.36 15.57 7.13
C PRO A 37 3.16 15.47 5.62
N GLU A 38 3.70 16.42 4.89
CA GLU A 38 3.70 16.40 3.43
C GLU A 38 4.56 15.24 2.91
N GLU A 39 3.95 14.32 2.16
CA GLU A 39 4.60 13.19 1.54
C GLU A 39 5.18 13.59 0.17
N THR A 40 6.42 14.10 0.17
CA THR A 40 7.12 14.58 -1.03
C THR A 40 8.02 13.53 -1.69
N GLY A 41 8.07 12.32 -1.12
CA GLY A 41 8.91 11.24 -1.62
C GLY A 41 8.38 10.62 -2.92
N GLU A 42 9.30 10.27 -3.82
CA GLU A 42 8.97 9.59 -5.07
C GLU A 42 8.94 8.05 -4.93
N THR A 43 9.22 7.54 -3.74
CA THR A 43 9.15 6.11 -3.41
C THR A 43 8.40 5.88 -2.11
N PHE A 44 7.79 4.69 -1.98
CA PHE A 44 7.13 4.29 -0.74
C PHE A 44 8.06 4.36 0.48
N LEU A 45 9.34 3.98 0.31
CA LEU A 45 10.31 4.04 1.41
C LEU A 45 10.63 5.48 1.81
N ALA A 46 10.76 6.40 0.85
CA ALA A 46 11.00 7.80 1.15
C ALA A 46 9.85 8.42 1.93
N ASN A 47 8.60 8.16 1.53
CA ASN A 47 7.42 8.63 2.24
C ASN A 47 7.30 8.02 3.65
N SER A 48 7.61 6.73 3.81
CA SER A 48 7.63 6.09 5.14
C SER A 48 8.66 6.74 6.06
N LEU A 49 9.86 7.03 5.55
CA LEU A 49 10.91 7.73 6.32
C LEU A 49 10.51 9.16 6.70
N ILE A 50 9.87 9.91 5.78
CA ILE A 50 9.35 11.25 6.06
C ILE A 50 8.36 11.20 7.24
N LYS A 51 7.38 10.31 7.16
CA LYS A 51 6.37 10.12 8.23
C LYS A 51 7.00 9.69 9.55
N ALA A 52 7.90 8.69 9.52
CA ALA A 52 8.54 8.18 10.73
C ALA A 52 9.35 9.27 11.44
N ARG A 53 10.17 10.01 10.70
CA ARG A 53 11.00 11.10 11.25
C ARG A 53 10.16 12.23 11.79
N ALA A 54 9.14 12.66 11.05
CA ALA A 54 8.26 13.75 11.48
C ALA A 54 7.59 13.42 12.83
N LEU A 55 7.07 12.21 13.00
CA LEU A 55 6.42 11.82 14.24
C LEU A 55 7.43 11.57 15.38
N HIS A 56 8.59 11.01 15.08
CA HIS A 56 9.65 10.81 16.06
C HIS A 56 10.17 12.14 16.64
N LEU A 57 10.30 13.18 15.80
CA LEU A 57 10.69 14.53 16.26
C LEU A 57 9.66 15.14 17.24
N ILE A 58 8.38 14.81 17.09
CA ILE A 58 7.31 15.29 17.98
C ILE A 58 7.29 14.50 19.29
N THR A 59 7.45 13.17 19.21
CA THR A 59 7.18 12.28 20.35
C THR A 59 8.41 11.83 21.11
N GLY A 60 9.59 11.86 20.48
CA GLY A 60 10.82 11.27 21.01
C GLY A 60 10.76 9.75 21.23
N GLN A 61 9.74 9.08 20.68
CA GLN A 61 9.47 7.65 20.90
C GLN A 61 9.70 6.84 19.62
N PRO A 62 9.84 5.51 19.70
CA PRO A 62 9.86 4.65 18.54
C PRO A 62 8.62 4.82 17.67
N VAL A 63 8.82 4.86 16.34
CA VAL A 63 7.76 5.09 15.36
C VAL A 63 7.78 4.02 14.27
N ILE A 64 6.65 3.36 14.07
CA ILE A 64 6.37 2.60 12.85
C ILE A 64 5.67 3.54 11.86
N ALA A 65 6.17 3.58 10.63
CA ALA A 65 5.50 4.21 9.50
C ALA A 65 5.48 3.25 8.33
N ASP A 66 4.38 3.23 7.57
CA ASP A 66 4.31 2.55 6.29
C ASP A 66 3.75 3.48 5.22
N ASP A 67 4.27 3.31 4.02
CA ASP A 67 3.64 3.81 2.80
C ASP A 67 3.41 2.65 1.86
N SER A 68 2.24 2.63 1.22
CA SER A 68 1.82 1.48 0.42
C SER A 68 0.84 1.90 -0.67
N GLY A 69 0.87 1.17 -1.77
CA GLY A 69 -0.02 1.40 -2.88
C GLY A 69 0.00 0.26 -3.87
N ILE A 70 -0.85 0.37 -4.87
CA ILE A 70 -0.95 -0.56 -5.99
C ILE A 70 -0.15 -0.04 -7.17
N SER A 71 0.54 -0.95 -7.87
CA SER A 71 1.24 -0.67 -9.13
C SER A 71 0.75 -1.64 -10.20
N VAL A 72 0.42 -1.13 -11.38
CA VAL A 72 -0.03 -1.92 -12.53
C VAL A 72 1.09 -1.97 -13.56
N ASP A 73 1.59 -3.17 -13.86
CA ASP A 73 2.78 -3.36 -14.71
C ASP A 73 2.61 -2.74 -16.10
N ALA A 74 1.46 -2.97 -16.73
CA ALA A 74 1.14 -2.48 -18.06
C ALA A 74 1.01 -0.93 -18.14
N LEU A 75 0.83 -0.29 -17.00
CA LEU A 75 0.76 1.17 -16.87
C LEU A 75 2.09 1.77 -16.35
N GLY A 76 3.19 1.01 -16.39
CA GLY A 76 4.49 1.47 -15.93
C GLY A 76 4.58 1.70 -14.42
N GLY A 77 3.74 1.00 -13.63
CA GLY A 77 3.71 1.11 -12.19
C GLY A 77 2.71 2.13 -11.62
N VAL A 78 1.92 2.78 -12.48
CA VAL A 78 0.80 3.66 -12.05
C VAL A 78 -0.24 2.82 -11.29
N PRO A 79 -0.88 3.37 -10.23
CA PRO A 79 -0.66 4.67 -9.60
C PRO A 79 0.56 4.76 -8.64
N GLY A 80 1.13 3.63 -8.18
CA GLY A 80 2.30 3.62 -7.31
C GLY A 80 2.10 4.42 -6.01
N VAL A 81 3.02 5.30 -5.67
CA VAL A 81 2.96 6.17 -4.47
C VAL A 81 1.75 7.12 -4.45
N TRP A 82 1.09 7.28 -5.58
CA TRP A 82 -0.08 8.15 -5.73
C TRP A 82 -1.42 7.41 -5.58
N SER A 83 -1.39 6.12 -5.18
CA SER A 83 -2.58 5.26 -5.09
C SER A 83 -3.76 5.90 -4.37
N SER A 84 -3.53 6.61 -3.27
CA SER A 84 -4.58 7.26 -2.49
C SER A 84 -5.13 8.55 -3.11
N ARG A 85 -4.47 9.09 -4.13
CA ARG A 85 -4.80 10.37 -4.79
C ARG A 85 -5.08 10.21 -6.28
N TYR A 86 -4.88 9.01 -6.83
CA TYR A 86 -5.09 8.73 -8.24
C TYR A 86 -6.49 9.14 -8.68
N ALA A 87 -6.57 9.89 -9.77
CA ALA A 87 -7.81 10.43 -10.31
C ALA A 87 -7.88 10.28 -11.85
N GLY A 88 -7.38 9.14 -12.34
CA GLY A 88 -7.41 8.76 -13.76
C GLY A 88 -6.17 9.18 -14.57
N PRO A 89 -6.15 8.87 -15.88
CA PRO A 89 -4.97 9.01 -16.75
C PRO A 89 -4.39 10.43 -16.82
N GLN A 90 -5.22 11.45 -16.64
CA GLN A 90 -4.78 12.85 -16.68
C GLN A 90 -4.27 13.35 -15.32
N PHE A 91 -4.61 12.64 -14.25
CA PHE A 91 -4.33 13.04 -12.88
C PHE A 91 -3.76 11.87 -12.04
N HIS A 92 -2.72 11.20 -12.56
CA HIS A 92 -2.04 10.10 -11.87
C HIS A 92 -1.56 10.50 -10.47
N ARG A 93 -1.14 11.75 -10.29
CA ARG A 93 -0.62 12.29 -9.02
C ARG A 93 -1.68 12.97 -8.16
N GLY A 94 -2.95 12.88 -8.56
CA GLY A 94 -4.07 13.56 -7.93
C GLY A 94 -4.51 14.81 -8.67
N ARG A 95 -5.72 15.27 -8.37
CA ARG A 95 -6.30 16.47 -8.97
C ARG A 95 -5.56 17.73 -8.52
N PRO A 96 -5.46 18.76 -9.38
CA PRO A 96 -4.79 20.03 -9.02
C PRO A 96 -5.47 20.78 -7.85
N ASP A 97 -6.79 20.58 -7.67
CA ASP A 97 -7.58 21.16 -6.59
C ASP A 97 -7.41 20.40 -5.25
N GLY A 98 -6.68 19.26 -5.25
CA GLY A 98 -6.48 18.41 -4.09
C GLY A 98 -7.70 17.57 -3.68
N GLU A 99 -8.82 17.68 -4.38
CA GLU A 99 -10.01 16.86 -4.10
C GLU A 99 -9.76 15.39 -4.37
N LYS A 100 -10.18 14.56 -3.43
CA LYS A 100 -10.16 13.09 -3.58
C LYS A 100 -11.49 12.64 -4.19
N ILE A 101 -11.40 11.80 -5.21
CA ILE A 101 -12.57 11.13 -5.78
C ILE A 101 -12.92 9.88 -4.95
N ALA A 102 -14.16 9.41 -5.10
CA ALA A 102 -14.61 8.20 -4.42
C ALA A 102 -13.77 6.97 -4.83
N GLN A 103 -13.59 6.03 -3.92
CA GLN A 103 -12.74 4.85 -4.17
C GLN A 103 -13.27 3.99 -5.33
N GLU A 104 -14.59 3.85 -5.43
CA GLU A 104 -15.23 3.12 -6.54
C GLU A 104 -14.93 3.77 -7.90
N GLU A 105 -14.89 5.10 -7.94
CA GLU A 105 -14.54 5.85 -9.14
C GLU A 105 -13.05 5.68 -9.47
N GLN A 106 -12.15 5.70 -8.46
CA GLN A 106 -10.74 5.38 -8.66
C GLN A 106 -10.55 3.97 -9.24
N ASN A 107 -11.29 3.00 -8.70
CA ASN A 107 -11.26 1.61 -9.16
C ASN A 107 -11.70 1.49 -10.63
N ALA A 108 -12.81 2.16 -10.99
CA ALA A 108 -13.31 2.17 -12.36
C ALA A 108 -12.33 2.83 -13.34
N MET A 109 -11.74 3.97 -12.95
CA MET A 109 -10.75 4.68 -13.77
C MET A 109 -9.49 3.84 -14.00
N LEU A 110 -8.98 3.16 -12.97
CA LEU A 110 -7.78 2.33 -13.09
C LEU A 110 -8.00 1.13 -14.00
N ILE A 111 -9.15 0.45 -13.89
CA ILE A 111 -9.53 -0.62 -14.82
C ILE A 111 -9.70 -0.09 -16.23
N GLY A 112 -10.35 1.05 -16.42
CA GLY A 112 -10.55 1.69 -17.72
C GLY A 112 -9.23 2.01 -18.41
N GLU A 113 -8.30 2.66 -17.71
CA GLU A 113 -6.97 2.98 -18.23
C GLU A 113 -6.20 1.73 -18.64
N LEU A 114 -6.25 0.68 -17.82
CA LEU A 114 -5.61 -0.60 -18.15
C LEU A 114 -6.26 -1.27 -19.39
N ASN A 115 -7.58 -1.22 -19.51
CA ASN A 115 -8.29 -1.77 -20.66
C ASN A 115 -7.91 -1.04 -21.96
N GLU A 116 -7.80 0.28 -21.92
CA GLU A 116 -7.34 1.10 -23.06
C GLU A 116 -5.89 0.77 -23.45
N ALA A 117 -5.01 0.62 -22.44
CA ALA A 117 -3.62 0.24 -22.68
C ALA A 117 -3.53 -1.13 -23.36
N ILE A 118 -4.31 -2.13 -22.90
CA ILE A 118 -4.37 -3.47 -23.50
C ILE A 118 -4.94 -3.40 -24.93
N ALA A 119 -6.05 -2.68 -25.12
CA ALA A 119 -6.71 -2.56 -26.42
C ALA A 119 -5.83 -1.83 -27.46
N SER A 120 -4.89 -0.99 -27.03
CA SER A 120 -3.97 -0.28 -27.92
C SER A 120 -3.04 -1.21 -28.70
N GLY A 121 -2.87 -2.46 -28.27
CA GLY A 121 -1.97 -3.46 -28.84
C GLY A 121 -0.48 -3.13 -28.73
N ARG A 122 -0.11 -2.09 -27.97
CA ARG A 122 1.29 -1.64 -27.83
C ARG A 122 2.07 -2.36 -26.74
N LEU A 123 1.40 -3.18 -25.93
CA LEU A 123 2.02 -3.90 -24.82
C LEU A 123 2.71 -5.17 -25.31
N ASP A 124 4.03 -5.27 -25.10
CA ASP A 124 4.80 -6.47 -25.41
C ASP A 124 4.93 -7.37 -24.16
N LEU A 125 4.07 -8.37 -24.09
CA LEU A 125 4.07 -9.34 -22.99
C LEU A 125 5.39 -10.13 -22.89
N ALA A 126 6.04 -10.44 -24.02
CA ALA A 126 7.27 -11.22 -24.01
C ALA A 126 8.46 -10.38 -23.50
N ALA A 127 8.57 -9.14 -23.95
CA ALA A 127 9.58 -8.21 -23.45
C ALA A 127 9.38 -7.87 -21.98
N GLY A 128 8.13 -7.63 -21.57
CA GLY A 128 7.78 -7.36 -20.18
C GLY A 128 8.14 -8.52 -19.25
N LYS A 129 7.84 -9.76 -19.63
CA LYS A 129 8.23 -10.96 -18.85
C LYS A 129 9.73 -11.10 -18.68
N LYS A 130 10.53 -10.77 -19.69
CA LYS A 130 12.01 -10.76 -19.57
C LYS A 130 12.51 -9.74 -18.54
N GLN A 131 11.75 -8.66 -18.32
CA GLN A 131 12.05 -7.63 -17.32
C GLN A 131 11.43 -7.94 -15.94
N GLY A 132 10.82 -9.11 -15.76
CA GLY A 132 10.15 -9.50 -14.51
C GLY A 132 8.76 -8.87 -14.32
N LEU A 133 8.24 -8.20 -15.36
CA LEU A 133 6.87 -7.67 -15.41
C LEU A 133 5.88 -8.72 -15.90
N TYR A 134 4.60 -8.41 -15.79
CA TYR A 134 3.48 -9.23 -16.31
C TYR A 134 3.50 -10.67 -15.80
N ARG A 135 3.90 -10.89 -14.55
CA ARG A 135 3.99 -12.24 -13.95
C ARG A 135 2.68 -13.01 -14.09
N ASN A 136 1.55 -12.31 -13.99
CA ASN A 136 0.19 -12.85 -14.13
C ASN A 136 -0.50 -12.38 -15.43
N GLY A 137 0.24 -12.07 -16.48
CA GLY A 137 -0.29 -11.57 -17.77
C GLY A 137 -0.39 -10.04 -17.84
N LEU A 138 -1.06 -9.54 -18.88
CA LEU A 138 -1.18 -8.09 -19.13
C LEU A 138 -1.92 -7.30 -18.03
N ARG A 139 -2.68 -7.99 -17.20
CA ARG A 139 -3.39 -7.40 -16.07
C ARG A 139 -2.62 -7.49 -14.76
N SER A 140 -1.33 -7.89 -14.82
CA SER A 140 -0.47 -7.99 -13.63
C SER A 140 -0.43 -6.68 -12.87
N ALA A 141 -0.64 -6.78 -11.60
CA ALA A 141 -0.52 -5.70 -10.64
C ALA A 141 0.05 -6.24 -9.33
N HIS A 142 0.64 -5.36 -8.56
CA HIS A 142 1.14 -5.72 -7.25
C HIS A 142 0.90 -4.58 -6.26
N TYR A 143 0.60 -4.94 -5.03
CA TYR A 143 0.73 -4.01 -3.92
C TYR A 143 2.16 -4.00 -3.42
N THR A 144 2.64 -2.83 -3.05
CA THR A 144 3.92 -2.63 -2.35
C THR A 144 3.65 -1.97 -1.01
N CYS A 145 4.34 -2.44 0.03
CA CYS A 145 4.45 -1.75 1.31
C CYS A 145 5.92 -1.56 1.65
N ALA A 146 6.33 -0.32 1.84
CA ALA A 146 7.57 0.00 2.51
C ALA A 146 7.24 0.37 3.97
N MET A 147 7.82 -0.36 4.91
CA MET A 147 7.64 -0.13 6.35
C MET A 147 8.97 0.23 6.98
N VAL A 148 8.93 1.18 7.89
CA VAL A 148 10.07 1.63 8.68
C VAL A 148 9.70 1.57 10.15
N LEU A 149 10.58 1.01 10.99
CA LEU A 149 10.61 1.24 12.43
C LEU A 149 11.80 2.12 12.75
N LEU A 150 11.55 3.35 13.16
CA LEU A 150 12.55 4.32 13.57
C LEU A 150 12.66 4.30 15.11
N THR A 151 13.85 4.06 15.63
CA THR A 151 14.14 4.01 17.08
C THR A 151 14.99 5.19 17.57
N GLY A 152 15.63 5.88 16.65
CA GLY A 152 16.44 7.08 16.89
C GLY A 152 16.64 7.88 15.61
N VAL A 153 17.25 9.05 15.66
CA VAL A 153 17.37 9.99 14.54
C VAL A 153 17.92 9.35 13.26
N ASN A 154 18.89 8.43 13.39
CA ASN A 154 19.52 7.70 12.29
C ASN A 154 19.47 6.17 12.47
N GLU A 155 18.67 5.70 13.41
CA GLU A 155 18.55 4.28 13.74
C GLU A 155 17.17 3.78 13.31
N TYR A 156 17.12 2.97 12.25
CA TYR A 156 15.87 2.39 11.77
C TYR A 156 16.08 1.04 11.11
N ALA A 157 15.04 0.22 11.19
CA ALA A 157 14.88 -0.96 10.35
C ALA A 157 13.87 -0.64 9.24
N ALA A 158 14.12 -1.16 8.04
CA ALA A 158 13.21 -0.99 6.91
C ALA A 158 12.95 -2.30 6.19
N ALA A 159 11.71 -2.52 5.75
CA ALA A 159 11.33 -3.66 4.94
C ALA A 159 10.41 -3.22 3.80
N VAL A 160 10.68 -3.72 2.59
CA VAL A 160 9.82 -3.52 1.42
C VAL A 160 9.32 -4.88 0.97
N GLN A 161 7.99 -5.04 0.89
CA GLN A 161 7.35 -6.30 0.51
C GLN A 161 6.22 -6.06 -0.49
N THR A 162 5.97 -7.08 -1.32
CA THR A 162 4.92 -7.06 -2.33
C THR A 162 3.88 -8.16 -2.12
N MET A 163 2.70 -7.92 -2.67
CA MET A 163 1.66 -8.93 -2.88
C MET A 163 1.25 -8.90 -4.34
N GLU A 164 1.54 -9.97 -5.05
CA GLU A 164 1.30 -10.09 -6.49
C GLU A 164 -0.14 -10.53 -6.80
N GLY A 165 -0.71 -9.99 -7.86
CA GLY A 165 -2.06 -10.31 -8.31
C GLY A 165 -2.35 -9.77 -9.70
N THR A 166 -3.63 -9.62 -10.01
CA THR A 166 -4.12 -9.02 -11.26
C THR A 166 -5.29 -8.10 -10.98
N LEU A 167 -5.52 -7.13 -11.85
CA LEU A 167 -6.79 -6.40 -11.85
C LEU A 167 -7.88 -7.16 -12.59
N LEU A 168 -9.13 -7.07 -12.10
CA LEU A 168 -10.32 -7.56 -12.78
C LEU A 168 -10.52 -6.87 -14.15
N GLY A 169 -11.31 -7.47 -15.02
CA GLY A 169 -11.61 -6.95 -16.35
C GLY A 169 -12.59 -5.79 -16.37
N ASP A 170 -13.54 -5.81 -15.45
CA ASP A 170 -14.58 -4.80 -15.30
C ASP A 170 -14.79 -4.50 -13.81
N VAL A 171 -15.07 -3.25 -13.47
CA VAL A 171 -15.39 -2.83 -12.08
C VAL A 171 -16.66 -3.52 -11.56
N LYS A 172 -17.57 -3.91 -12.45
CA LYS A 172 -18.78 -4.68 -12.10
C LYS A 172 -18.48 -6.09 -11.58
N GLU A 173 -17.29 -6.60 -11.83
CA GLU A 173 -16.80 -7.87 -11.30
C GLU A 173 -16.21 -7.72 -9.88
N ALA A 174 -16.15 -6.50 -9.32
CA ALA A 174 -15.65 -6.26 -7.98
C ALA A 174 -16.39 -7.11 -6.94
N ARG A 175 -15.63 -7.74 -6.04
CA ARG A 175 -16.16 -8.71 -5.07
C ARG A 175 -15.53 -8.51 -3.70
N GLY A 176 -16.32 -8.88 -2.67
CA GLY A 176 -15.93 -8.80 -1.28
C GLY A 176 -16.17 -7.41 -0.67
N GLU A 177 -16.40 -7.42 0.64
CA GLU A 177 -16.66 -6.21 1.44
C GLU A 177 -15.53 -5.94 2.44
N GLY A 178 -14.53 -6.82 2.47
CA GLY A 178 -13.37 -6.70 3.34
C GLY A 178 -12.30 -5.78 2.77
N GLY A 179 -11.35 -5.39 3.62
CA GLY A 179 -10.23 -4.58 3.20
C GLY A 179 -10.56 -3.11 2.94
N PHE A 180 -9.84 -2.48 2.02
CA PHE A 180 -10.01 -1.08 1.64
C PHE A 180 -9.30 -0.79 0.29
N GLY A 181 -9.60 0.36 -0.31
CA GLY A 181 -8.92 0.80 -1.52
C GLY A 181 -9.27 -0.06 -2.74
N TYR A 182 -8.24 -0.57 -3.38
CA TYR A 182 -8.37 -1.37 -4.61
C TYR A 182 -8.61 -2.86 -4.35
N ASP A 183 -8.78 -3.31 -3.10
CA ASP A 183 -8.96 -4.72 -2.74
C ASP A 183 -10.11 -5.42 -3.48
N PRO A 184 -11.28 -4.79 -3.71
CA PRO A 184 -12.38 -5.43 -4.42
C PRO A 184 -12.10 -5.76 -5.89
N ILE A 185 -11.13 -5.06 -6.51
CA ILE A 185 -10.75 -5.25 -7.91
C ILE A 185 -9.38 -5.95 -8.07
N PHE A 186 -8.70 -6.23 -6.97
CA PHE A 186 -7.39 -6.90 -6.96
C PHE A 186 -7.57 -8.40 -6.75
N PHE A 187 -7.46 -9.15 -7.83
CA PHE A 187 -7.65 -10.61 -7.85
C PHE A 187 -6.34 -11.35 -7.58
N LEU A 188 -6.44 -12.37 -6.77
CA LEU A 188 -5.34 -13.25 -6.37
C LEU A 188 -5.50 -14.61 -7.06
N PRO A 189 -4.82 -14.87 -8.19
CA PRO A 189 -5.03 -16.08 -9.00
C PRO A 189 -4.85 -17.37 -8.21
N GLN A 190 -3.88 -17.41 -7.30
CA GLN A 190 -3.58 -18.60 -6.48
C GLN A 190 -4.69 -18.93 -5.44
N TYR A 191 -5.55 -17.96 -5.13
CA TYR A 191 -6.66 -18.13 -4.18
C TYR A 191 -8.03 -18.16 -4.86
N GLY A 192 -8.12 -17.79 -6.15
CA GLY A 192 -9.38 -17.67 -6.88
C GLY A 192 -10.33 -16.60 -6.34
N ARG A 193 -9.83 -15.65 -5.55
CA ARG A 193 -10.59 -14.62 -4.83
C ARG A 193 -9.93 -13.24 -5.00
N THR A 194 -10.71 -12.18 -4.81
CA THR A 194 -10.17 -10.83 -4.65
C THR A 194 -9.58 -10.65 -3.24
N ALA A 195 -8.76 -9.64 -3.06
CA ALA A 195 -8.20 -9.32 -1.74
C ALA A 195 -9.28 -8.92 -0.72
N ALA A 196 -10.42 -8.38 -1.20
CA ALA A 196 -11.55 -8.03 -0.36
C ALA A 196 -12.42 -9.23 0.08
N GLU A 197 -12.26 -10.39 -0.55
CA GLU A 197 -12.94 -11.64 -0.17
C GLU A 197 -12.15 -12.45 0.88
N LEU A 198 -10.94 -12.02 1.23
CA LEU A 198 -10.14 -12.67 2.26
C LEU A 198 -10.59 -12.22 3.66
N SER A 199 -10.52 -13.14 4.62
CA SER A 199 -10.59 -12.76 6.03
C SER A 199 -9.40 -11.88 6.43
N ALA A 200 -9.51 -11.18 7.56
CA ALA A 200 -8.41 -10.36 8.08
C ALA A 200 -7.13 -11.19 8.30
N ASP A 201 -7.26 -12.39 8.88
CA ASP A 201 -6.14 -13.29 9.15
C ASP A 201 -5.50 -13.80 7.86
N GLU A 202 -6.31 -14.25 6.89
CA GLU A 202 -5.82 -14.68 5.58
C GLU A 202 -5.06 -13.54 4.88
N LYS A 203 -5.63 -12.34 4.89
CA LYS A 203 -5.02 -11.17 4.29
C LYS A 203 -3.72 -10.77 5.00
N ASN A 204 -3.70 -10.73 6.34
CA ASN A 204 -2.50 -10.42 7.12
C ASN A 204 -1.37 -11.43 6.85
N ALA A 205 -1.70 -12.71 6.65
CA ALA A 205 -0.71 -13.75 6.36
C ALA A 205 0.03 -13.51 5.04
N ILE A 206 -0.64 -13.01 3.99
CA ILE A 206 -0.10 -12.93 2.63
C ILE A 206 0.16 -11.51 2.13
N SER A 207 -0.43 -10.48 2.77
CA SER A 207 -0.37 -9.11 2.29
C SER A 207 1.04 -8.53 2.34
N HIS A 208 1.30 -7.56 1.46
CA HIS A 208 2.50 -6.75 1.42
C HIS A 208 2.81 -6.13 2.79
N ARG A 209 1.79 -5.55 3.47
CA ARG A 209 1.93 -4.95 4.81
C ARG A 209 2.22 -5.99 5.88
N GLY A 210 1.47 -7.10 5.91
CA GLY A 210 1.70 -8.17 6.87
C GLY A 210 3.10 -8.78 6.75
N LYS A 211 3.59 -8.98 5.51
CA LYS A 211 4.96 -9.45 5.26
C LYS A 211 6.00 -8.44 5.74
N ALA A 212 5.84 -7.15 5.41
CA ALA A 212 6.76 -6.10 5.83
C ALA A 212 6.81 -5.97 7.36
N ALA A 213 5.66 -5.99 8.02
CA ALA A 213 5.57 -5.90 9.47
C ALA A 213 6.25 -7.09 10.17
N ARG A 214 6.03 -8.33 9.69
CA ARG A 214 6.73 -9.51 10.22
C ARG A 214 8.23 -9.45 10.02
N MET A 215 8.71 -8.91 8.88
CA MET A 215 10.15 -8.70 8.67
C MET A 215 10.71 -7.68 9.67
N ILE A 216 10.05 -6.55 9.85
CA ILE A 216 10.46 -5.55 10.86
C ILE A 216 10.51 -6.20 12.24
N ARG A 217 9.45 -6.93 12.63
CA ARG A 217 9.40 -7.62 13.93
C ARG A 217 10.56 -8.62 14.11
N ALA A 218 10.91 -9.37 13.06
CA ALA A 218 12.03 -10.31 13.10
C ALA A 218 13.40 -9.61 13.21
N MET A 219 13.58 -8.44 12.58
CA MET A 219 14.82 -7.66 12.63
C MET A 219 15.06 -7.05 14.02
N VAL A 220 13.98 -6.69 14.72
CA VAL A 220 14.02 -6.00 16.01
C VAL A 220 13.64 -6.91 17.17
N GLY A 221 13.54 -8.22 16.94
CA GLY A 221 13.16 -9.20 17.93
C GLY A 221 14.06 -9.18 19.16
N GLY A 222 13.64 -8.40 20.16
CA GLY A 222 14.35 -8.13 21.39
C GLY A 222 14.33 -6.67 21.86
N LEU A 223 13.61 -5.77 21.15
CA LEU A 223 13.32 -4.41 21.65
C LEU A 223 12.39 -4.42 22.86
#